data_cb2fd6932d60b4e43ead9b4ec82adff8
#
_entry.id   cb2fd6932d60b4e43ead9b4ec82adff8
#
_cell.length_a   1.000
_cell.length_b   1.000
_cell.length_c   1.000
_cell.angle_alpha   90.00
_cell.angle_beta   90.00
_cell.angle_gamma   90.00
#
_symmetry.space_group_name_H-M   'P 1'
#
loop_
_entity.id
_entity.type
_entity.pdbx_description
1 polymer ?
#
loop_
_entity_poly.entity_id
_entity_poly.type
_entity_poly.pdbx_seq_one_letter_code
_entity_poly.pdbx_strand_id
1 'polypeptide(L)'
;MPAPSCASSGARRHAASAERLQSYGPVLKQQAMAARLHEAPRYMHGSSALFQQIGEVEACFNRAVIYPGNLLHSGNIRELSAAAADPAQGRLTISSFLQLF
;
A
#
# COMPACT_ATOMS: atom_id res chain seq x y z
N MET A 1 16.88 -17.26 4.70
CA MET A 1 16.12 -16.50 3.68
C MET A 1 16.90 -15.27 3.29
N PRO A 2 17.22 -15.08 2.02
CA PRO A 2 17.82 -13.81 1.63
C PRO A 2 16.80 -12.71 1.92
N ALA A 3 17.27 -11.63 2.58
CA ALA A 3 16.45 -10.44 2.71
C ALA A 3 16.04 -9.98 1.31
N PRO A 4 14.78 -9.58 1.08
CA PRO A 4 14.42 -8.98 -0.18
C PRO A 4 15.33 -7.78 -0.38
N SER A 5 16.10 -7.81 -1.44
CA SER A 5 16.89 -6.64 -1.84
C SER A 5 15.90 -5.50 -2.06
N CYS A 6 15.92 -4.53 -1.17
CA CYS A 6 15.15 -3.32 -1.35
C CYS A 6 15.73 -2.63 -2.57
N ALA A 7 15.15 -2.87 -3.74
CA ALA A 7 15.53 -2.21 -4.95
C ALA A 7 15.10 -0.75 -4.85
N SER A 8 15.90 0.04 -4.18
CA SER A 8 15.66 1.47 -3.97
C SER A 8 15.51 2.26 -5.28
N SER A 9 16.03 1.73 -6.37
CA SER A 9 15.91 2.36 -7.69
C SER A 9 14.55 2.15 -8.37
N GLY A 10 13.87 1.06 -8.07
CA GLY A 10 12.53 0.79 -8.63
C GLY A 10 11.43 1.63 -7.99
N ALA A 11 11.51 1.86 -6.69
CA ALA A 11 10.50 2.59 -5.94
C ALA A 11 10.33 4.04 -6.42
N ARG A 12 11.39 4.71 -6.82
CA ARG A 12 11.32 6.10 -7.30
C ARG A 12 10.53 6.27 -8.59
N ARG A 13 10.54 5.27 -9.48
CA ARG A 13 9.80 5.33 -10.74
C ARG A 13 8.29 5.24 -10.55
N HIS A 14 7.86 4.64 -9.47
CA HIS A 14 6.45 4.44 -9.15
C HIS A 14 5.92 5.46 -8.15
N ALA A 15 6.79 6.30 -7.58
CA ALA A 15 6.38 7.36 -6.68
C ALA A 15 5.62 8.46 -7.43
N ALA A 16 4.48 8.88 -6.88
CA ALA A 16 3.67 9.93 -7.45
C ALA A 16 4.24 11.30 -7.06
N SER A 17 4.84 12.02 -8.02
CA SER A 17 5.19 13.43 -7.82
C SER A 17 3.94 14.29 -7.80
N ALA A 18 4.05 15.54 -7.28
CA ALA A 18 2.94 16.48 -7.26
C ALA A 18 2.37 16.73 -8.68
N GLU A 19 3.23 16.81 -9.69
CA GLU A 19 2.82 16.95 -11.09
C GLU A 19 2.04 15.74 -11.58
N ARG A 20 2.51 14.53 -11.27
CA ARG A 20 1.81 13.29 -11.60
C ARG A 20 0.46 13.18 -10.93
N LEU A 21 0.35 13.62 -9.69
CA LEU A 21 -0.93 13.63 -8.97
C LEU A 21 -1.96 14.55 -9.61
N GLN A 22 -1.53 15.69 -10.15
CA GLN A 22 -2.44 16.62 -10.85
C GLN A 22 -3.04 16.00 -12.11
N SER A 23 -2.26 15.25 -12.88
CA SER A 23 -2.74 14.58 -14.08
C SER A 23 -3.40 13.24 -13.81
N TYR A 24 -2.84 12.47 -12.88
CA TYR A 24 -3.25 11.11 -12.58
C TYR A 24 -4.48 11.02 -11.66
N GLY A 25 -4.59 11.94 -10.70
CA GLY A 25 -5.68 11.93 -9.72
C GLY A 25 -7.08 11.94 -10.35
N PRO A 26 -7.39 12.86 -11.29
CA PRO A 26 -8.67 12.88 -11.97
C PRO A 26 -8.95 11.63 -12.80
N VAL A 27 -7.94 11.09 -13.48
CA VAL A 27 -8.06 9.85 -14.25
C VAL A 27 -8.35 8.66 -13.34
N LEU A 28 -7.64 8.55 -12.23
CA LEU A 28 -7.87 7.49 -11.24
C LEU A 28 -9.27 7.57 -10.66
N LYS A 29 -9.73 8.77 -10.31
CA LYS A 29 -11.09 8.98 -9.81
C LYS A 29 -12.13 8.52 -10.83
N GLN A 30 -11.97 8.90 -12.09
CA GLN A 30 -12.87 8.50 -13.17
C GLN A 30 -12.87 6.97 -13.34
N GLN A 31 -11.72 6.34 -13.35
CA GLN A 31 -11.61 4.89 -13.47
C GLN A 31 -12.20 4.16 -12.26
N ALA A 32 -11.99 4.67 -11.05
CA ALA A 32 -12.57 4.12 -9.84
C ALA A 32 -14.10 4.20 -9.84
N MET A 33 -14.65 5.31 -10.31
CA MET A 33 -16.10 5.49 -10.47
C MET A 33 -16.67 4.55 -11.53
N ALA A 34 -15.99 4.42 -12.68
CA ALA A 34 -16.40 3.50 -13.74
C ALA A 34 -16.36 2.04 -13.31
N ALA A 35 -15.38 1.66 -12.49
CA ALA A 35 -15.25 0.32 -11.90
C ALA A 35 -16.17 0.08 -10.70
N ARG A 36 -16.94 1.09 -10.29
CA ARG A 36 -17.89 1.02 -9.17
C ARG A 36 -17.24 0.60 -7.84
N LEU A 37 -16.01 1.00 -7.59
CA LEU A 37 -15.28 0.64 -6.37
C LEU A 37 -15.95 1.19 -5.11
N HIS A 38 -16.64 2.32 -5.22
CA HIS A 38 -17.37 2.95 -4.13
C HIS A 38 -18.63 2.18 -3.71
N GLU A 39 -19.16 1.31 -4.58
CA GLU A 39 -20.36 0.51 -4.31
C GLU A 39 -20.04 -0.76 -3.50
N ALA A 40 -18.82 -1.26 -3.62
CA ALA A 40 -18.35 -2.46 -2.93
C ALA A 40 -16.94 -2.25 -2.38
N PRO A 41 -16.78 -1.42 -1.34
CA PRO A 41 -15.47 -1.17 -0.76
C PRO A 41 -14.91 -2.45 -0.15
N ARG A 42 -13.64 -2.71 -0.41
CA ARG A 42 -12.92 -3.87 0.10
C ARG A 42 -11.45 -3.54 0.31
N TYR A 43 -10.81 -4.33 1.15
CA TYR A 43 -9.36 -4.22 1.31
C TYR A 43 -8.63 -4.71 0.06
N MET A 44 -7.50 -4.08 -0.21
CA MET A 44 -6.63 -4.49 -1.31
C MET A 44 -5.94 -5.80 -0.98
N HIS A 45 -5.88 -6.66 -2.00
CA HIS A 45 -5.16 -7.91 -1.93
C HIS A 45 -4.69 -8.28 -3.36
N GLY A 46 -3.36 -8.28 -3.56
CA GLY A 46 -2.79 -8.51 -4.88
C GLY A 46 -3.15 -7.42 -5.90
N SER A 47 -3.11 -7.80 -7.16
CA SER A 47 -3.49 -6.91 -8.25
C SER A 47 -5.00 -6.82 -8.40
N SER A 48 -5.47 -5.70 -8.93
CA SER A 48 -6.88 -5.45 -9.24
C SER A 48 -7.02 -4.93 -10.67
N ALA A 49 -8.27 -4.64 -11.07
CA ALA A 49 -8.53 -4.06 -12.38
C ALA A 49 -7.83 -2.70 -12.61
N LEU A 50 -7.59 -1.94 -11.55
CA LEU A 50 -6.98 -0.61 -11.62
C LEU A 50 -5.52 -0.57 -11.19
N PHE A 51 -5.07 -1.54 -10.40
CA PHE A 51 -3.75 -1.52 -9.77
C PHE A 51 -3.01 -2.81 -10.00
N GLN A 52 -1.79 -2.70 -10.47
CA GLN A 52 -0.86 -3.81 -10.56
C GLN A 52 0.02 -3.83 -9.32
N GLN A 53 0.07 -4.95 -8.64
CA GLN A 53 1.01 -5.14 -7.54
C GLN A 53 2.42 -5.24 -8.11
N ILE A 54 3.30 -4.34 -7.67
CA ILE A 54 4.69 -4.29 -8.11
C ILE A 54 5.66 -4.77 -7.04
N GLY A 55 5.20 -4.95 -5.83
CA GLY A 55 6.00 -5.44 -4.72
C GLY A 55 5.15 -5.74 -3.51
N GLU A 56 5.70 -6.53 -2.64
CA GLU A 56 5.08 -6.93 -1.38
C GLU A 56 6.15 -7.09 -0.31
N VAL A 57 5.81 -6.71 0.90
CA VAL A 57 6.62 -6.99 2.08
C VAL A 57 5.78 -7.78 3.07
N GLU A 58 6.20 -8.98 3.36
CA GLU A 58 5.53 -9.86 4.30
C GLU A 58 5.59 -9.29 5.73
N ALA A 59 4.47 -9.37 6.43
CA ALA A 59 4.42 -9.04 7.85
C ALA A 59 5.19 -10.07 8.66
N CYS A 60 6.14 -9.59 9.45
CA CYS A 60 7.00 -10.42 10.28
C CYS A 60 7.23 -9.70 11.61
N PHE A 61 7.29 -10.45 12.70
CA PHE A 61 7.60 -9.86 14.00
C PHE A 61 8.92 -9.09 13.94
N ASN A 62 8.94 -7.93 14.54
CA ASN A 62 10.12 -7.07 14.62
C ASN A 62 10.68 -6.62 13.25
N ARG A 63 9.83 -6.52 12.25
CA ARG A 63 10.19 -6.00 10.93
C ARG A 63 9.77 -4.55 10.80
N ALA A 64 10.67 -3.72 10.32
CA ALA A 64 10.39 -2.34 9.92
C ALA A 64 10.44 -2.21 8.40
N VAL A 65 9.57 -1.38 7.84
CA VAL A 65 9.54 -1.05 6.42
C VAL A 65 9.59 0.46 6.29
N ILE A 66 10.50 0.94 5.46
CA ILE A 66 10.66 2.37 5.16
C ILE A 66 10.44 2.56 3.66
N TYR A 67 9.54 3.46 3.31
CA TYR A 67 9.22 3.74 1.91
C TYR A 67 8.84 5.21 1.72
N PRO A 68 8.99 5.75 0.50
CA PRO A 68 8.53 7.11 0.19
C PRO A 68 7.01 7.22 0.34
N GLY A 69 6.54 8.26 1.03
CA GLY A 69 5.11 8.45 1.28
C GLY A 69 4.28 8.66 0.02
N ASN A 70 4.90 9.12 -1.07
CA ASN A 70 4.25 9.30 -2.37
C ASN A 70 4.23 8.05 -3.25
N LEU A 71 4.69 6.91 -2.75
CA LEU A 71 4.50 5.62 -3.38
C LEU A 71 3.08 5.12 -3.10
N LEU A 72 2.37 4.69 -4.12
CA LEU A 72 1.07 4.05 -3.92
C LEU A 72 1.24 2.74 -3.17
N HIS A 73 0.62 2.64 -2.04
CA HIS A 73 0.76 1.52 -1.13
C HIS A 73 -0.53 1.26 -0.37
N SER A 74 -0.71 0.05 0.07
CA SER A 74 -1.81 -0.33 0.96
C SER A 74 -1.45 -1.54 1.80
N GLY A 75 -2.19 -1.79 2.86
CA GLY A 75 -2.17 -3.08 3.51
C GLY A 75 -2.66 -4.16 2.55
N ASN A 76 -1.95 -5.28 2.51
CA ASN A 76 -2.35 -6.45 1.73
C ASN A 76 -3.20 -7.34 2.64
N ILE A 77 -4.51 -7.15 2.62
CA ILE A 77 -5.43 -7.77 3.57
C ILE A 77 -6.37 -8.70 2.82
N ARG A 78 -6.23 -9.99 3.08
CA ARG A 78 -7.10 -11.03 2.49
C ARG A 78 -8.39 -11.18 3.26
N GLU A 79 -8.26 -11.41 4.56
CA GLU A 79 -9.38 -11.62 5.46
C GLU A 79 -9.11 -10.94 6.81
N LEU A 80 -10.17 -10.43 7.41
CA LEU A 80 -10.13 -9.97 8.79
C LEU A 80 -10.72 -11.07 9.67
N SER A 81 -9.91 -11.65 10.54
CA SER A 81 -10.41 -12.57 11.55
C SER A 81 -11.05 -11.80 12.70
N ALA A 82 -11.98 -12.45 13.42
CA ALA A 82 -12.57 -11.89 14.63
C ALA A 82 -11.51 -11.56 15.70
N ALA A 83 -10.40 -12.31 15.72
CA ALA A 83 -9.27 -12.08 16.61
C ALA A 83 -8.46 -10.82 16.27
N ALA A 84 -8.61 -10.24 15.08
CA ALA A 84 -7.86 -9.04 14.68
C ALA A 84 -8.14 -7.82 15.56
N ALA A 85 -9.31 -7.75 16.17
CA ALA A 85 -9.68 -6.67 17.08
C ALA A 85 -9.19 -6.89 18.53
N ASP A 86 -8.72 -8.09 18.87
CA ASP A 86 -8.18 -8.41 20.18
C ASP A 86 -6.73 -7.97 20.27
N PRO A 87 -6.37 -7.06 21.20
CA PRO A 87 -4.98 -6.60 21.36
C PRO A 87 -3.97 -7.71 21.64
N ALA A 88 -4.40 -8.82 22.22
CA ALA A 88 -3.54 -9.96 22.52
C ALA A 88 -3.26 -10.86 21.30
N GLN A 89 -4.14 -10.84 20.30
CA GLN A 89 -4.07 -11.71 19.12
C GLN A 89 -3.88 -10.93 17.83
N GLY A 90 -4.28 -9.66 17.82
CA GLY A 90 -4.12 -8.78 16.68
C GLY A 90 -2.66 -8.40 16.45
N ARG A 91 -2.35 -7.98 15.23
CA ARG A 91 -1.02 -7.48 14.88
C ARG A 91 -0.86 -6.04 15.36
N LEU A 92 0.09 -5.81 16.24
CA LEU A 92 0.49 -4.47 16.64
C LEU A 92 1.41 -3.86 15.58
N THR A 93 1.11 -2.65 15.15
CA THR A 93 1.95 -1.88 14.23
C THR A 93 2.19 -0.47 14.76
N ILE A 94 3.35 0.07 14.44
CA ILE A 94 3.71 1.46 14.73
C ILE A 94 3.98 2.14 13.40
N SER A 95 3.30 3.25 13.13
CA SER A 95 3.53 4.07 11.94
C SER A 95 4.17 5.38 12.34
N SER A 96 5.20 5.77 11.62
CA SER A 96 5.91 7.04 11.83
C SER A 96 6.10 7.76 10.51
N PHE A 97 6.04 9.08 10.53
CA PHE A 97 6.31 9.92 9.38
C PHE A 97 7.62 10.66 9.61
N LEU A 98 8.56 10.47 8.70
CA LEU A 98 9.86 11.10 8.74
C LEU A 98 9.95 12.15 7.65
N GLN A 99 10.38 13.33 8.00
CA GLN A 99 10.67 14.40 7.05
C GLN A 99 12.17 14.66 7.04
N LEU A 100 12.75 14.59 5.85
CA LEU A 100 14.16 14.93 5.64
C LEU A 100 14.26 16.40 5.21
N PHE A 101 15.16 17.10 5.83
CA PHE A 101 15.43 18.52 5.53
C PHE A 101 16.67 18.65 4.64
#